data_001fe66524ac1a69e3c377e95c833e74
#
_entry.id   001fe66524ac1a69e3c377e95c833e74
#
_cell.length_a   1.000
_cell.length_b   1.000
_cell.length_c   1.000
_cell.angle_alpha   90.00
_cell.angle_beta   90.00
_cell.angle_gamma   90.00
#
_symmetry.space_group_name_H-M   'P 1'
#
loop_
_entity.id
_entity.type
_entity.pdbx_description
1 polymer ?
#
loop_
_entity_poly.entity_id
_entity_poly.type
_entity_poly.pdbx_seq_one_letter_code
_entity_poly.pdbx_strand_id
1 'polypeptide(L)'
;SLWRIPDEFYGKVINIHPALLPEFGGAGMYGRRVHQAVLATGKKISGCTVHFCDNQYDHGPIILQRTVPVLTTDTPDTLAVRVFEQECVAYPKAIQLFADGHISLDAGTVRINPQAK
;
A
#
# COMPACT_ATOMS: atom_id res chain seq x y z
N SER A 1 -15.63 10.88 0.89
CA SER A 1 -15.34 12.02 0.02
C SER A 1 -13.99 11.89 -0.61
N LEU A 2 -13.85 12.49 -1.76
CA LEU A 2 -12.62 12.47 -2.52
C LEU A 2 -11.83 13.73 -2.30
N TRP A 3 -10.57 13.56 -1.98
CA TRP A 3 -9.60 14.64 -1.97
C TRP A 3 -8.89 14.64 -3.31
N ARG A 4 -8.86 15.81 -3.95
CA ARG A 4 -8.00 15.99 -5.11
C ARG A 4 -6.62 16.42 -4.63
N ILE A 5 -5.61 15.75 -5.17
CA ILE A 5 -4.23 16.12 -4.91
C ILE A 5 -3.87 17.22 -5.89
N PRO A 6 -3.49 18.42 -5.42
CA PRO A 6 -2.98 19.46 -6.31
C PRO A 6 -1.77 18.95 -7.09
N ASP A 7 -1.62 19.40 -8.33
CA ASP A 7 -0.58 18.90 -9.22
C ASP A 7 0.82 19.02 -8.63
N GLU A 8 1.07 20.09 -7.86
CA GLU A 8 2.38 20.31 -7.25
C GLU A 8 2.74 19.27 -6.19
N PHE A 9 1.75 18.50 -5.69
CA PHE A 9 2.01 17.45 -4.70
C PHE A 9 2.11 16.05 -5.29
N TYR A 10 1.94 15.90 -6.59
CA TYR A 10 2.15 14.60 -7.21
C TYR A 10 3.60 14.15 -6.99
N GLY A 11 3.78 12.90 -6.57
CA GLY A 11 5.08 12.37 -6.21
C GLY A 11 5.54 12.74 -4.81
N LYS A 12 4.69 13.41 -4.02
CA LYS A 12 5.00 13.85 -2.66
C LYS A 12 4.03 13.30 -1.62
N VAL A 13 3.00 12.58 -2.05
CA VAL A 13 2.01 12.00 -1.14
C VAL A 13 2.07 10.50 -1.30
N ILE A 14 2.29 9.80 -0.19
CA ILE A 14 2.32 8.35 -0.16
C ILE A 14 1.25 7.84 0.80
N ASN A 15 0.79 6.64 0.53
CA ASN A 15 -0.24 5.99 1.33
C ASN A 15 0.10 4.52 1.51
N ILE A 16 -0.52 3.89 2.49
CA ILE A 16 -0.42 2.45 2.68
C ILE A 16 -1.81 1.84 2.60
N HIS A 17 -1.92 0.75 1.87
CA HIS A 17 -3.16 -0.01 1.71
C HIS A 17 -2.97 -1.42 2.27
N PRO A 18 -3.94 -1.93 3.05
CA PRO A 18 -3.77 -3.20 3.76
C PRO A 18 -4.08 -4.43 2.89
N ALA A 19 -3.61 -4.43 1.66
CA ALA A 19 -3.68 -5.57 0.76
C ALA A 19 -2.60 -5.44 -0.30
N LEU A 20 -2.41 -6.50 -1.08
CA LEU A 20 -1.48 -6.49 -2.20
C LEU A 20 -2.19 -5.92 -3.43
N LEU A 21 -1.89 -4.67 -3.75
CA LEU A 21 -2.43 -4.03 -4.96
C LEU A 21 -1.79 -4.66 -6.21
N PRO A 22 -2.46 -4.65 -7.34
CA PRO A 22 -3.70 -3.92 -7.64
C PRO A 22 -5.00 -4.60 -7.18
N GLU A 23 -4.95 -5.85 -6.76
CA GLU A 23 -6.14 -6.51 -6.25
C GLU A 23 -6.60 -5.86 -4.94
N PHE A 24 -7.89 -5.94 -4.67
CA PHE A 24 -8.49 -5.46 -3.42
C PHE A 24 -8.26 -3.97 -3.14
N GLY A 25 -8.06 -3.18 -4.19
CA GLY A 25 -8.01 -1.73 -4.11
C GLY A 25 -9.28 -1.09 -4.63
N GLY A 26 -9.32 0.24 -4.57
CA GLY A 26 -10.39 1.02 -5.12
C GLY A 26 -11.46 1.43 -4.12
N ALA A 27 -12.54 2.01 -4.63
CA ALA A 27 -13.61 2.53 -3.81
C ALA A 27 -14.21 1.44 -2.93
N GLY A 28 -14.40 1.75 -1.65
CA GLY A 28 -14.99 0.83 -0.70
C GLY A 28 -14.04 -0.20 -0.11
N MET A 29 -12.83 -0.34 -0.64
CA MET A 29 -11.83 -1.27 -0.13
C MET A 29 -11.00 -0.64 0.97
N TYR A 30 -11.58 -0.56 2.16
CA TYR A 30 -10.92 0.02 3.33
C TYR A 30 -11.32 -0.77 4.58
N GLY A 31 -10.48 -0.65 5.62
CA GLY A 31 -10.74 -1.24 6.91
C GLY A 31 -10.97 -2.74 6.81
N ARG A 32 -11.97 -3.19 7.52
CA ARG A 32 -12.32 -4.60 7.62
C ARG A 32 -12.75 -5.23 6.29
N ARG A 33 -13.32 -4.42 5.41
CA ARG A 33 -13.82 -4.88 4.10
C ARG A 33 -12.75 -5.50 3.24
N VAL A 34 -11.54 -4.95 3.30
CA VAL A 34 -10.40 -5.47 2.52
C VAL A 34 -10.12 -6.92 2.93
N HIS A 35 -10.03 -7.16 4.24
CA HIS A 35 -9.70 -8.49 4.75
C HIS A 35 -10.84 -9.48 4.51
N GLN A 36 -12.08 -9.02 4.60
CA GLN A 36 -13.24 -9.84 4.22
C GLN A 36 -13.16 -10.27 2.77
N ALA A 37 -12.79 -9.35 1.88
CA ALA A 37 -12.68 -9.63 0.45
C ALA A 37 -11.56 -10.64 0.18
N VAL A 38 -10.40 -10.47 0.81
CA VAL A 38 -9.28 -11.40 0.67
C VAL A 38 -9.70 -12.80 1.09
N LEU A 39 -10.31 -12.92 2.25
CA LEU A 39 -10.76 -14.23 2.78
C LEU A 39 -11.80 -14.87 1.88
N ALA A 40 -12.71 -14.08 1.33
CA ALA A 40 -13.77 -14.58 0.45
C ALA A 40 -13.24 -15.21 -0.83
N THR A 41 -12.06 -14.79 -1.29
CA THR A 41 -11.46 -15.33 -2.52
C THR A 41 -10.64 -16.59 -2.31
N GLY A 42 -10.38 -16.97 -1.06
CA GLY A 42 -9.53 -18.12 -0.76
C GLY A 42 -8.04 -17.90 -1.02
N LYS A 43 -7.59 -16.66 -1.15
CA LYS A 43 -6.18 -16.34 -1.33
C LYS A 43 -5.35 -16.88 -0.17
N LYS A 44 -4.16 -17.37 -0.49
CA LYS A 44 -3.23 -17.91 0.51
C LYS A 44 -2.26 -16.87 1.04
N ILE A 45 -2.15 -15.74 0.37
CA ILE A 45 -1.23 -14.66 0.70
C ILE A 45 -1.97 -13.35 0.62
N SER A 46 -1.74 -12.50 1.60
CA SER A 46 -2.15 -11.10 1.61
C SER A 46 -0.93 -10.25 1.97
N GLY A 47 -1.15 -9.02 2.37
CA GLY A 47 -0.06 -8.14 2.75
C GLY A 47 -0.50 -6.69 2.73
N CYS A 48 0.48 -5.82 2.56
CA CYS A 48 0.24 -4.38 2.45
C CYS A 48 1.04 -3.79 1.30
N THR A 49 0.58 -2.66 0.82
CA THR A 49 1.21 -1.93 -0.28
C THR A 49 1.38 -0.47 0.11
N VAL A 50 2.60 0.03 -0.02
CA VAL A 50 2.87 1.47 0.05
C VAL A 50 2.99 1.98 -1.37
N HIS A 51 2.29 3.07 -1.68
CA HIS A 51 2.25 3.60 -3.03
C HIS A 51 2.18 5.12 -3.02
N PHE A 52 2.62 5.71 -4.12
CA PHE A 52 2.33 7.13 -4.35
C PHE A 52 0.85 7.30 -4.61
N CYS A 53 0.31 8.42 -4.13
CA CYS A 53 -1.09 8.73 -4.38
C CYS A 53 -1.26 9.47 -5.68
N ASP A 54 -2.33 9.15 -6.39
CA ASP A 54 -2.87 9.96 -7.47
C ASP A 54 -4.34 10.28 -7.13
N ASN A 55 -5.14 10.72 -8.09
CA ASN A 55 -6.52 11.07 -7.83
C ASN A 55 -7.50 9.91 -7.99
N GLN A 56 -6.98 8.68 -7.99
CA GLN A 56 -7.79 7.46 -7.99
C GLN A 56 -7.45 6.63 -6.75
N TYR A 57 -8.48 6.00 -6.16
CA TYR A 57 -8.29 5.17 -4.98
C TYR A 57 -7.29 4.04 -5.25
N ASP A 58 -6.26 3.96 -4.42
CA ASP A 58 -5.30 2.86 -4.40
C ASP A 58 -4.70 2.56 -5.78
N HIS A 59 -4.56 3.58 -6.62
CA HIS A 59 -4.16 3.41 -8.01
C HIS A 59 -2.71 3.82 -8.27
N GLY A 60 -2.17 4.69 -7.46
CA GLY A 60 -0.85 5.26 -7.71
C GLY A 60 0.27 4.24 -7.73
N PRO A 61 1.43 4.61 -8.28
CA PRO A 61 2.56 3.69 -8.44
C PRO A 61 3.03 3.09 -7.13
N ILE A 62 3.32 1.79 -7.16
CA ILE A 62 3.73 1.03 -5.97
C ILE A 62 5.18 1.33 -5.62
N ILE A 63 5.43 1.59 -4.35
CA ILE A 63 6.77 1.79 -3.79
C ILE A 63 7.32 0.48 -3.27
N LEU A 64 6.58 -0.17 -2.37
CA LEU A 64 6.98 -1.47 -1.83
C LEU A 64 5.75 -2.22 -1.31
N GLN A 65 5.91 -3.53 -1.20
CA GLN A 65 4.88 -4.41 -0.64
C GLN A 65 5.54 -5.36 0.35
N ARG A 66 4.76 -5.79 1.35
CA ARG A 66 5.16 -6.85 2.25
C ARG A 66 4.02 -7.86 2.33
N THR A 67 4.39 -9.13 2.39
CA THR A 67 3.42 -10.21 2.36
C THR A 67 3.22 -10.85 3.71
N VAL A 68 2.05 -11.44 3.91
CA VAL A 68 1.73 -12.28 5.05
C VAL A 68 0.99 -13.53 4.57
N PRO A 69 1.10 -14.65 5.26
CA PRO A 69 0.25 -15.79 4.96
C PRO A 69 -1.18 -15.54 5.39
N VAL A 70 -2.14 -16.10 4.65
CA VAL A 70 -3.53 -16.18 5.06
C VAL A 70 -3.75 -17.59 5.58
N LEU A 71 -4.17 -17.70 6.83
CA LEU A 71 -4.36 -19.00 7.48
C LEU A 71 -5.80 -19.46 7.32
N THR A 72 -6.01 -20.78 7.28
CA THR A 72 -7.37 -21.34 7.15
C THR A 72 -8.27 -20.95 8.32
N THR A 73 -7.68 -20.62 9.46
CA THR A 73 -8.40 -20.21 10.66
C THR A 73 -8.63 -18.71 10.75
N ASP A 74 -8.16 -17.93 9.78
CA ASP A 74 -8.27 -16.47 9.85
C ASP A 74 -9.70 -15.98 9.80
N THR A 75 -9.95 -14.99 10.63
CA THR A 75 -11.07 -14.08 10.51
C THR A 75 -10.55 -12.76 9.94
N PRO A 76 -11.45 -11.87 9.51
CA PRO A 76 -10.99 -10.53 9.10
C PRO A 76 -10.13 -9.84 10.15
N ASP A 77 -10.47 -10.01 11.43
CA ASP A 77 -9.73 -9.35 12.51
C ASP A 77 -8.34 -9.93 12.70
N THR A 78 -8.18 -11.26 12.66
CA THR A 78 -6.85 -11.87 12.83
C THR A 78 -5.96 -11.57 11.63
N LEU A 79 -6.50 -11.56 10.43
CA LEU A 79 -5.75 -11.18 9.23
C LEU A 79 -5.34 -9.72 9.31
N ALA A 80 -6.26 -8.84 9.74
CA ALA A 80 -5.97 -7.42 9.89
C ALA A 80 -4.79 -7.16 10.83
N VAL A 81 -4.73 -7.86 11.96
CA VAL A 81 -3.62 -7.72 12.92
C VAL A 81 -2.31 -8.12 12.26
N ARG A 82 -2.30 -9.25 11.57
CA ARG A 82 -1.06 -9.73 10.91
C ARG A 82 -0.59 -8.79 9.81
N VAL A 83 -1.51 -8.26 9.02
CA VAL A 83 -1.19 -7.28 8.00
C VAL A 83 -0.67 -5.99 8.63
N PHE A 84 -1.32 -5.53 9.70
CA PHE A 84 -0.91 -4.30 10.38
C PHE A 84 0.53 -4.37 10.90
N GLU A 85 0.95 -5.52 11.39
CA GLU A 85 2.34 -5.71 11.81
C GLU A 85 3.31 -5.41 10.68
N GLN A 86 2.97 -5.81 9.46
CA GLN A 86 3.79 -5.52 8.30
C GLN A 86 3.66 -4.07 7.84
N GLU A 87 2.51 -3.45 8.01
CA GLU A 87 2.34 -2.02 7.73
C GLU A 87 3.27 -1.18 8.61
N CYS A 88 3.40 -1.56 9.87
CA CYS A 88 4.28 -0.87 10.82
C CYS A 88 5.76 -0.96 10.44
N VAL A 89 6.13 -1.93 9.62
CA VAL A 89 7.49 -2.05 9.06
C VAL A 89 7.59 -1.31 7.72
N ALA A 90 6.61 -1.52 6.87
CA ALA A 90 6.63 -1.04 5.49
C ALA A 90 6.55 0.48 5.40
N TYR A 91 5.65 1.08 6.16
CA TYR A 91 5.38 2.51 6.02
C TYR A 91 6.57 3.37 6.43
N PRO A 92 7.15 3.19 7.63
CA PRO A 92 8.34 3.95 8.00
C PRO A 92 9.50 3.75 7.02
N LYS A 93 9.67 2.52 6.49
CA LYS A 93 10.72 2.25 5.52
C LYS A 93 10.50 3.05 4.24
N ALA A 94 9.28 3.10 3.72
CA ALA A 94 8.97 3.86 2.52
C ALA A 94 9.19 5.35 2.73
N ILE A 95 8.75 5.87 3.88
CA ILE A 95 8.94 7.28 4.23
C ILE A 95 10.44 7.61 4.28
N GLN A 96 11.24 6.74 4.88
CA GLN A 96 12.69 6.96 4.98
C GLN A 96 13.33 6.96 3.61
N LEU A 97 12.98 6.00 2.75
CA LEU A 97 13.50 5.94 1.40
C LEU A 97 13.17 7.21 0.61
N PHE A 98 11.95 7.70 0.77
CA PHE A 98 11.52 8.91 0.09
C PHE A 98 12.24 10.15 0.63
N ALA A 99 12.34 10.27 1.96
CA ALA A 99 13.00 11.40 2.60
C ALA A 99 14.50 11.47 2.25
N ASP A 100 15.14 10.31 2.08
CA ASP A 100 16.55 10.22 1.73
C ASP A 100 16.81 10.36 0.23
N GLY A 101 15.76 10.56 -0.58
CA GLY A 101 15.90 10.69 -2.02
C GLY A 101 16.18 9.40 -2.76
N HIS A 102 16.02 8.25 -2.10
CA HIS A 102 16.24 6.95 -2.74
C HIS A 102 15.12 6.56 -3.70
N ILE A 103 13.94 7.11 -3.52
CA ILE A 103 12.79 6.89 -4.41
C ILE A 103 12.19 8.22 -4.81
N SER A 104 11.67 8.26 -6.01
CA SER A 104 10.94 9.41 -6.54
C SER A 104 9.95 8.92 -7.60
N LEU A 105 9.04 9.80 -7.98
CA LEU A 105 8.09 9.53 -9.05
C LEU A 105 8.54 10.29 -10.29
N ASP A 106 8.72 9.57 -11.38
CA ASP A 106 9.17 10.15 -12.65
C ASP A 106 8.24 9.64 -13.77
N ALA A 107 7.45 10.56 -14.32
CA ALA A 107 6.51 10.26 -15.39
C ALA A 107 5.61 9.05 -15.08
N GLY A 108 5.11 8.98 -13.85
CA GLY A 108 4.21 7.91 -13.42
C GLY A 108 4.90 6.62 -13.02
N THR A 109 6.24 6.59 -13.01
CA THR A 109 7.02 5.40 -12.64
C THR A 109 7.84 5.68 -11.39
N VAL A 110 7.87 4.73 -10.49
CA VAL A 110 8.72 4.82 -9.30
C VAL A 110 10.18 4.62 -9.74
N ARG A 111 11.00 5.60 -9.40
CA ARG A 111 12.42 5.61 -9.72
C ARG A 111 13.20 5.31 -8.46
N ILE A 112 14.15 4.39 -8.58
CA ILE A 112 15.02 4.02 -7.46
C ILE A 112 16.38 4.68 -7.69
N ASN A 113 16.83 5.44 -6.67
CA ASN A 113 18.09 6.18 -6.71
C ASN A 113 19.01 5.68 -5.59
N PRO A 114 19.71 4.55 -5.79
CA PRO A 114 20.47 3.94 -4.71
C PRO A 114 21.65 4.78 -4.22
N GLN A 115 22.11 5.72 -5.03
CA GLN A 115 23.24 6.60 -4.68
C GLN A 115 22.81 7.86 -3.93
N ALA A 116 21.53 8.11 -3.80
CA ALA A 116 21.03 9.29 -3.12
C ALA A 116 21.24 9.19 -1.60
N LYS A 117 21.28 10.32 -0.97
CA LYS A 117 21.42 10.42 0.49
C LYS A 117 20.08 10.63 1.15
#